data_62db34baf01150c928eae1a841a84297
#
_entry.id   62db34baf01150c928eae1a841a84297
#
_cell.length_a   1.000
_cell.length_b   1.000
_cell.length_c   1.000
_cell.angle_alpha   90.00
_cell.angle_beta   90.00
_cell.angle_gamma   90.00
#
_symmetry.space_group_name_H-M   'P 1'
#
loop_
_entity.id
_entity.type
_entity.pdbx_description
1 polymer ?
#
loop_
_entity_poly.entity_id
_entity_poly.type
_entity_poly.pdbx_seq_one_letter_code
_entity_poly.pdbx_strand_id
1 'polypeptide(L)'
;MEYFAVTGGRPLAGEVRVHGAKNSALPILAATLLVRGESVVHNCPALTDIQTALDILSCLGCQVRRTGETVTVDAAHLTGAAIPDELMGRMRASVLFLGALLARQGEASACWPGGCALGRRPIDLHIRAFQALGAQVETQGEHLRLTAARLAGRRLSLPFPSVGATENAMLAACGAAGLTRICNAAREPEIVDLQGFLQALGARVTGAGTEEIHVSGGLPLHPGTYRVMPDRIVTATYLCAVASAGGQGVLQGARGDHVEPVTAALSAAGCRVRGIPEGLQIARDGPLRGIGALQTGPYPAFPTDAQPLLAAALAGGTGETAITETIFDHRFRYAQGLEALGAQVRAAGETLYLTGHPLHGGSVEAPDLRGGAALTLAALAAEGESRITGLRHIDRGYEALEQDLSALGADIRRETLCML
;
A
#
# COMPACT_ATOMS: atom_id res chain seq x y z
N MET A 1 -10.38 24.00 5.79
CA MET A 1 -9.27 23.02 5.65
C MET A 1 -9.35 22.04 6.81
N GLU A 2 -9.37 20.74 6.52
CA GLU A 2 -9.43 19.72 7.59
C GLU A 2 -8.04 19.42 8.15
N TYR A 3 -8.00 19.07 9.43
CA TYR A 3 -6.78 18.68 10.15
C TYR A 3 -7.11 17.71 11.28
N PHE A 4 -6.11 16.92 11.72
CA PHE A 4 -6.20 16.19 12.98
C PHE A 4 -5.72 17.07 14.14
N ALA A 5 -6.56 17.19 15.17
CA ALA A 5 -6.19 17.70 16.48
C ALA A 5 -5.85 16.50 17.36
N VAL A 6 -4.61 16.44 17.87
CA VAL A 6 -4.08 15.33 18.66
C VAL A 6 -3.60 15.84 20.02
N THR A 7 -4.13 15.29 21.11
CA THR A 7 -3.57 15.48 22.45
C THR A 7 -2.73 14.25 22.82
N GLY A 8 -1.41 14.39 22.76
CA GLY A 8 -0.50 13.28 22.99
C GLY A 8 -0.07 13.08 24.46
N GLY A 9 0.96 12.27 24.67
CA GLY A 9 1.53 11.97 25.99
C GLY A 9 0.72 10.99 26.85
N ARG A 10 -0.26 10.29 26.25
CA ARG A 10 -1.10 9.30 26.94
C ARG A 10 -0.88 7.90 26.38
N PRO A 11 -0.70 6.87 27.26
CA PRO A 11 -0.59 5.49 26.80
C PRO A 11 -1.92 5.03 26.17
N LEU A 12 -1.81 4.25 25.10
CA LEU A 12 -2.97 3.66 24.42
C LEU A 12 -3.43 2.40 25.14
N ALA A 13 -4.77 2.18 25.13
CA ALA A 13 -5.39 0.96 25.64
C ALA A 13 -6.71 0.71 24.89
N GLY A 14 -6.74 -0.28 23.99
CA GLY A 14 -7.95 -0.55 23.21
C GLY A 14 -7.76 -1.64 22.17
N GLU A 15 -8.75 -1.76 21.30
CA GLU A 15 -8.79 -2.72 20.22
C GLU A 15 -9.16 -2.01 18.92
N VAL A 16 -8.58 -2.45 17.82
CA VAL A 16 -8.88 -1.94 16.49
C VAL A 16 -8.93 -3.09 15.49
N ARG A 17 -9.86 -3.03 14.54
CA ARG A 17 -9.94 -3.97 13.44
C ARG A 17 -9.06 -3.50 12.28
N VAL A 18 -8.25 -4.41 11.74
CA VAL A 18 -7.50 -4.16 10.50
C VAL A 18 -8.41 -4.40 9.30
N HIS A 19 -8.64 -3.35 8.53
CA HIS A 19 -9.43 -3.45 7.28
C HIS A 19 -8.64 -4.08 6.13
N GLY A 20 -9.30 -4.28 4.97
CA GLY A 20 -8.69 -4.89 3.80
C GLY A 20 -7.54 -4.09 3.22
N ALA A 21 -6.57 -4.79 2.65
CA ALA A 21 -5.35 -4.21 2.10
C ALA A 21 -5.63 -3.41 0.82
N LYS A 22 -5.32 -2.10 0.85
CA LYS A 22 -5.39 -1.24 -0.34
C LYS A 22 -4.57 -1.81 -1.50
N ASN A 23 -3.32 -2.15 -1.23
CA ASN A 23 -2.38 -2.60 -2.26
C ASN A 23 -2.72 -3.99 -2.81
N SER A 24 -3.59 -4.73 -2.14
CA SER A 24 -4.17 -5.98 -2.63
C SER A 24 -5.49 -5.76 -3.38
N ALA A 25 -6.36 -4.89 -2.86
CA ALA A 25 -7.65 -4.59 -3.48
C ALA A 25 -7.49 -3.97 -4.88
N LEU A 26 -6.50 -3.11 -5.10
CA LEU A 26 -6.29 -2.44 -6.39
C LEU A 26 -5.99 -3.41 -7.55
N PRO A 27 -5.01 -4.33 -7.47
CA PRO A 27 -4.79 -5.32 -8.52
C PRO A 27 -5.94 -6.34 -8.64
N ILE A 28 -6.63 -6.68 -7.54
CA ILE A 28 -7.82 -7.54 -7.55
C ILE A 28 -8.96 -6.87 -8.32
N LEU A 29 -9.23 -5.59 -8.09
CA LEU A 29 -10.23 -4.81 -8.86
C LEU A 29 -9.85 -4.74 -10.34
N ALA A 30 -8.58 -4.50 -10.68
CA ALA A 30 -8.14 -4.55 -12.07
C ALA A 30 -8.34 -5.95 -12.69
N ALA A 31 -8.10 -7.02 -11.93
CA ALA A 31 -8.27 -8.39 -12.39
C ALA A 31 -9.74 -8.77 -12.70
N THR A 32 -10.74 -8.05 -12.15
CA THR A 32 -12.16 -8.27 -12.51
C THR A 32 -12.44 -8.05 -14.00
N LEU A 33 -11.61 -7.24 -14.70
CA LEU A 33 -11.69 -7.04 -16.13
C LEU A 33 -11.37 -8.32 -16.94
N LEU A 34 -10.69 -9.31 -16.37
CA LEU A 34 -10.30 -10.53 -17.09
C LEU A 34 -11.50 -11.43 -17.40
N VAL A 35 -12.61 -11.27 -16.71
CA VAL A 35 -13.79 -12.13 -16.83
C VAL A 35 -15.00 -11.40 -17.41
N ARG A 36 -15.97 -12.16 -17.96
CA ARG A 36 -17.26 -11.64 -18.41
C ARG A 36 -18.31 -11.97 -17.37
N GLY A 37 -18.90 -10.93 -16.75
CA GLY A 37 -19.95 -11.05 -15.74
C GLY A 37 -19.53 -10.50 -14.38
N GLU A 38 -20.31 -10.83 -13.35
CA GLU A 38 -20.28 -10.21 -12.05
C GLU A 38 -19.29 -10.92 -11.10
N SER A 39 -18.25 -10.20 -10.66
CA SER A 39 -17.34 -10.63 -9.58
C SER A 39 -17.60 -9.85 -8.30
N VAL A 40 -17.45 -10.50 -7.15
CA VAL A 40 -17.70 -9.92 -5.82
C VAL A 40 -16.42 -9.89 -5.00
N VAL A 41 -16.03 -8.70 -4.53
CA VAL A 41 -14.83 -8.46 -3.72
C VAL A 41 -15.24 -7.98 -2.34
N HIS A 42 -15.03 -8.82 -1.32
CA HIS A 42 -15.29 -8.50 0.09
C HIS A 42 -14.06 -7.88 0.76
N ASN A 43 -14.28 -7.21 1.89
CA ASN A 43 -13.24 -6.55 2.68
C ASN A 43 -12.44 -5.53 1.83
N CYS A 44 -13.12 -4.84 0.93
CA CYS A 44 -12.54 -3.82 0.08
C CYS A 44 -12.61 -2.46 0.80
N PRO A 45 -11.46 -1.83 1.13
CA PRO A 45 -11.46 -0.62 1.95
C PRO A 45 -12.07 0.59 1.24
N ALA A 46 -12.64 1.54 2.02
CA ALA A 46 -13.28 2.76 1.51
C ALA A 46 -12.28 3.91 1.40
N LEU A 47 -11.34 3.80 0.47
CA LEU A 47 -10.23 4.75 0.26
C LEU A 47 -10.39 5.54 -1.03
N THR A 48 -9.78 6.73 -1.09
CA THR A 48 -9.77 7.57 -2.30
C THR A 48 -9.16 6.85 -3.51
N ASP A 49 -8.07 6.09 -3.30
CA ASP A 49 -7.43 5.30 -4.37
C ASP A 49 -8.37 4.17 -4.85
N ILE A 50 -9.12 3.54 -3.95
CA ILE A 50 -10.12 2.52 -4.33
C ILE A 50 -11.26 3.15 -5.12
N GLN A 51 -11.77 4.32 -4.69
CA GLN A 51 -12.80 5.04 -5.47
C GLN A 51 -12.31 5.36 -6.88
N THR A 52 -11.06 5.81 -7.03
CA THR A 52 -10.45 6.02 -8.35
C THR A 52 -10.43 4.73 -9.20
N ALA A 53 -10.15 3.58 -8.59
CA ALA A 53 -10.21 2.29 -9.29
C ALA A 53 -11.64 1.95 -9.75
N LEU A 54 -12.65 2.21 -8.91
CA LEU A 54 -14.06 2.02 -9.27
C LEU A 54 -14.50 2.97 -10.39
N ASP A 55 -14.03 4.22 -10.37
CA ASP A 55 -14.29 5.20 -11.43
C ASP A 55 -13.66 4.74 -12.77
N ILE A 56 -12.43 4.19 -12.75
CA ILE A 56 -11.78 3.61 -13.94
C ILE A 56 -12.63 2.45 -14.49
N LEU A 57 -13.05 1.51 -13.64
CA LEU A 57 -13.89 0.38 -14.06
C LEU A 57 -15.21 0.87 -14.68
N SER A 58 -15.85 1.87 -14.07
CA SER A 58 -17.08 2.46 -14.60
C SER A 58 -16.88 3.13 -15.96
N CYS A 59 -15.78 3.89 -16.13
CA CYS A 59 -15.43 4.51 -17.41
C CYS A 59 -15.13 3.48 -18.52
N LEU A 60 -14.63 2.30 -18.15
CA LEU A 60 -14.39 1.20 -19.08
C LEU A 60 -15.68 0.42 -19.44
N GLY A 61 -16.84 0.80 -18.87
CA GLY A 61 -18.13 0.19 -19.15
C GLY A 61 -18.60 -0.85 -18.15
N CYS A 62 -17.85 -1.08 -17.06
CA CYS A 62 -18.30 -2.00 -16.02
C CYS A 62 -19.46 -1.40 -15.21
N GLN A 63 -20.39 -2.25 -14.77
CA GLN A 63 -21.35 -1.87 -13.74
C GLN A 63 -20.73 -2.13 -12.38
N VAL A 64 -20.56 -1.07 -11.61
CA VAL A 64 -19.91 -1.11 -10.29
C VAL A 64 -20.92 -0.78 -9.20
N ARG A 65 -21.01 -1.62 -8.18
CA ARG A 65 -21.84 -1.39 -6.99
C ARG A 65 -21.01 -1.59 -5.73
N ARG A 66 -21.19 -0.71 -4.74
CA ARG A 66 -20.56 -0.83 -3.43
C ARG A 66 -21.63 -0.90 -2.34
N THR A 67 -21.51 -1.87 -1.42
CA THR A 67 -22.34 -1.99 -0.23
C THR A 67 -21.41 -2.26 0.96
N GLY A 68 -21.16 -1.23 1.77
CA GLY A 68 -20.15 -1.28 2.83
C GLY A 68 -18.75 -1.65 2.31
N GLU A 69 -18.20 -2.71 2.85
CA GLU A 69 -16.88 -3.25 2.45
C GLU A 69 -16.94 -4.20 1.24
N THR A 70 -18.10 -4.38 0.63
CA THR A 70 -18.27 -5.28 -0.53
C THR A 70 -18.41 -4.47 -1.80
N VAL A 71 -17.59 -4.78 -2.80
CA VAL A 71 -17.63 -4.23 -4.15
C VAL A 71 -18.04 -5.33 -5.12
N THR A 72 -19.02 -5.04 -5.96
CA THR A 72 -19.47 -5.91 -7.05
C THR A 72 -19.14 -5.23 -8.36
N VAL A 73 -18.44 -5.95 -9.26
CA VAL A 73 -18.05 -5.46 -10.58
C VAL A 73 -18.59 -6.41 -11.64
N ASP A 74 -19.51 -5.93 -12.48
CA ASP A 74 -19.92 -6.66 -13.67
C ASP A 74 -19.15 -6.09 -14.88
N ALA A 75 -18.21 -6.89 -15.40
CA ALA A 75 -17.41 -6.60 -16.58
C ALA A 75 -17.85 -7.37 -17.81
N ALA A 76 -19.16 -7.71 -17.94
CA ALA A 76 -19.71 -8.41 -19.09
C ALA A 76 -19.46 -7.64 -20.39
N HIS A 77 -19.64 -6.33 -20.37
CA HIS A 77 -19.54 -5.43 -21.53
C HIS A 77 -18.53 -4.30 -21.23
N LEU A 78 -17.40 -4.31 -21.95
CA LEU A 78 -16.46 -3.20 -21.92
C LEU A 78 -16.71 -2.31 -23.14
N THR A 79 -16.68 -0.99 -22.94
CA THR A 79 -16.95 0.02 -23.98
C THR A 79 -15.68 0.57 -24.61
N GLY A 80 -14.50 0.27 -24.04
CA GLY A 80 -13.20 0.73 -24.55
C GLY A 80 -12.03 0.16 -23.76
N ALA A 81 -10.82 0.48 -24.25
CA ALA A 81 -9.55 0.09 -23.64
C ALA A 81 -8.68 1.32 -23.27
N ALA A 82 -9.26 2.52 -23.29
CA ALA A 82 -8.60 3.77 -22.96
C ALA A 82 -8.99 4.22 -21.54
N ILE A 83 -8.00 4.49 -20.71
CA ILE A 83 -8.22 5.05 -19.38
C ILE A 83 -8.09 6.58 -19.49
N PRO A 84 -9.08 7.37 -19.01
CA PRO A 84 -9.01 8.83 -19.04
C PRO A 84 -7.79 9.39 -18.29
N ASP A 85 -7.15 10.40 -18.85
CA ASP A 85 -5.92 11.01 -18.31
C ASP A 85 -6.11 11.53 -16.89
N GLU A 86 -7.28 12.12 -16.60
CA GLU A 86 -7.62 12.57 -15.26
C GLU A 86 -7.56 11.44 -14.23
N LEU A 87 -8.09 10.26 -14.55
CA LEU A 87 -8.10 9.10 -13.66
C LEU A 87 -6.70 8.46 -13.55
N MET A 88 -5.94 8.43 -14.66
CA MET A 88 -4.53 8.00 -14.62
C MET A 88 -3.69 8.89 -13.71
N GLY A 89 -3.94 10.19 -13.70
CA GLY A 89 -3.22 11.18 -12.89
C GLY A 89 -3.51 11.09 -11.40
N ARG A 90 -4.66 10.55 -10.98
CA ARG A 90 -5.07 10.52 -9.55
C ARG A 90 -4.27 9.53 -8.70
N MET A 91 -3.91 8.38 -9.25
CA MET A 91 -3.13 7.38 -8.50
C MET A 91 -2.11 6.63 -9.35
N ARG A 92 -1.00 6.23 -8.75
CA ARG A 92 0.04 5.46 -9.44
C ARG A 92 -0.45 4.09 -9.89
N ALA A 93 -1.27 3.43 -9.09
CA ALA A 93 -1.76 2.08 -9.34
C ALA A 93 -2.72 1.98 -10.55
N SER A 94 -3.15 3.11 -11.16
CA SER A 94 -3.94 3.12 -12.40
C SER A 94 -3.25 2.33 -13.52
N VAL A 95 -1.92 2.23 -13.51
CA VAL A 95 -1.14 1.42 -14.47
C VAL A 95 -1.49 -0.07 -14.43
N LEU A 96 -2.04 -0.59 -13.33
CA LEU A 96 -2.39 -2.01 -13.17
C LEU A 96 -3.52 -2.45 -14.12
N PHE A 97 -4.40 -1.53 -14.49
CA PHE A 97 -5.49 -1.81 -15.42
C PHE A 97 -4.99 -2.15 -16.83
N LEU A 98 -3.78 -1.68 -17.22
CA LEU A 98 -3.23 -1.92 -18.55
C LEU A 98 -3.01 -3.41 -18.83
N GLY A 99 -2.49 -4.18 -17.86
CA GLY A 99 -2.28 -5.62 -18.01
C GLY A 99 -3.57 -6.40 -18.19
N ALA A 100 -4.60 -6.05 -17.44
CA ALA A 100 -5.91 -6.69 -17.53
C ALA A 100 -6.64 -6.33 -18.85
N LEU A 101 -6.59 -5.06 -19.29
CA LEU A 101 -7.15 -4.63 -20.57
C LEU A 101 -6.45 -5.30 -21.74
N LEU A 102 -5.12 -5.34 -21.72
CA LEU A 102 -4.33 -6.00 -22.77
C LEU A 102 -4.67 -7.50 -22.87
N ALA A 103 -4.83 -8.19 -21.73
CA ALA A 103 -5.27 -9.58 -21.70
C ALA A 103 -6.68 -9.78 -22.22
N ARG A 104 -7.60 -8.86 -21.91
CA ARG A 104 -9.02 -8.97 -22.21
C ARG A 104 -9.39 -8.53 -23.61
N GLN A 105 -8.80 -7.42 -24.10
CA GLN A 105 -9.17 -6.75 -25.35
C GLN A 105 -8.08 -6.81 -26.42
N GLY A 106 -6.85 -7.18 -26.06
CA GLY A 106 -5.69 -7.11 -26.95
C GLY A 106 -5.16 -5.69 -27.14
N GLU A 107 -5.74 -4.71 -26.47
CA GLU A 107 -5.29 -3.31 -26.49
C GLU A 107 -5.52 -2.64 -25.14
N ALA A 108 -4.69 -1.63 -24.85
CA ALA A 108 -4.87 -0.71 -23.73
C ALA A 108 -4.20 0.63 -24.08
N SER A 109 -4.79 1.75 -23.65
CA SER A 109 -4.16 3.06 -23.79
C SER A 109 -4.39 3.94 -22.57
N ALA A 110 -3.39 4.77 -22.22
CA ALA A 110 -3.44 5.69 -21.11
C ALA A 110 -2.32 6.73 -21.23
N CYS A 111 -2.41 7.83 -20.46
CA CYS A 111 -1.25 8.69 -20.22
C CYS A 111 -0.35 8.07 -19.13
N TRP A 112 0.81 8.71 -18.88
CA TRP A 112 1.69 8.31 -17.78
C TRP A 112 0.99 8.47 -16.43
N PRO A 113 1.09 7.48 -15.52
CA PRO A 113 0.41 7.53 -14.24
C PRO A 113 1.02 8.60 -13.32
N GLY A 114 0.15 9.35 -12.65
CA GLY A 114 0.50 10.40 -11.70
C GLY A 114 0.45 9.96 -10.23
N GLY A 115 0.17 10.90 -9.35
CA GLY A 115 -0.24 10.67 -7.96
C GLY A 115 0.85 10.20 -6.98
N CYS A 116 2.15 10.52 -7.22
CA CYS A 116 3.20 10.14 -6.27
C CYS A 116 4.21 11.26 -6.02
N ALA A 117 4.37 11.64 -4.75
CA ALA A 117 5.34 12.64 -4.29
C ALA A 117 6.76 12.08 -4.03
N LEU A 118 6.98 10.77 -4.22
CA LEU A 118 8.20 10.04 -3.84
C LEU A 118 9.27 9.98 -4.94
N GLY A 119 9.29 10.94 -5.87
CA GLY A 119 10.24 11.00 -6.97
C GLY A 119 9.77 10.33 -8.26
N ARG A 120 10.68 10.19 -9.23
CA ARG A 120 10.39 9.53 -10.50
C ARG A 120 10.18 8.04 -10.30
N ARG A 121 9.03 7.55 -10.74
CA ARG A 121 8.69 6.11 -10.70
C ARG A 121 8.34 5.67 -12.11
N PRO A 122 9.35 5.32 -12.92
CA PRO A 122 9.13 4.89 -14.30
C PRO A 122 8.28 3.63 -14.35
N ILE A 123 7.56 3.43 -15.46
CA ILE A 123 6.79 2.21 -15.73
C ILE A 123 7.50 1.28 -16.73
N ASP A 124 8.80 1.47 -16.89
CA ASP A 124 9.63 0.71 -17.83
C ASP A 124 9.57 -0.80 -17.58
N LEU A 125 9.50 -1.24 -16.32
CA LEU A 125 9.37 -2.65 -15.97
C LEU A 125 8.01 -3.23 -16.40
N HIS A 126 6.93 -2.45 -16.31
CA HIS A 126 5.63 -2.84 -16.83
C HIS A 126 5.67 -2.98 -18.35
N ILE A 127 6.26 -1.98 -19.04
CA ILE A 127 6.41 -1.99 -20.50
C ILE A 127 7.21 -3.20 -20.96
N ARG A 128 8.35 -3.47 -20.29
CA ARG A 128 9.18 -4.65 -20.59
C ARG A 128 8.41 -5.96 -20.42
N ALA A 129 7.58 -6.07 -19.38
CA ALA A 129 6.73 -7.25 -19.17
C ALA A 129 5.73 -7.45 -20.32
N PHE A 130 5.04 -6.38 -20.76
CA PHE A 130 4.10 -6.44 -21.88
C PHE A 130 4.80 -6.80 -23.20
N GLN A 131 5.95 -6.17 -23.50
CA GLN A 131 6.74 -6.47 -24.69
C GLN A 131 7.23 -7.93 -24.70
N ALA A 132 7.68 -8.44 -23.56
CA ALA A 132 8.10 -9.83 -23.43
C ALA A 132 6.96 -10.82 -23.73
N LEU A 133 5.70 -10.46 -23.42
CA LEU A 133 4.52 -11.25 -23.76
C LEU A 133 4.04 -11.05 -25.21
N GLY A 134 4.70 -10.17 -25.99
CA GLY A 134 4.41 -9.95 -27.41
C GLY A 134 3.56 -8.72 -27.71
N ALA A 135 3.35 -7.82 -26.77
CA ALA A 135 2.67 -6.56 -27.04
C ALA A 135 3.58 -5.57 -27.77
N GLN A 136 3.01 -4.85 -28.72
CA GLN A 136 3.59 -3.66 -29.30
C GLN A 136 3.29 -2.46 -28.40
N VAL A 137 4.28 -1.60 -28.23
CA VAL A 137 4.22 -0.44 -27.35
C VAL A 137 4.54 0.80 -28.14
N GLU A 138 3.59 1.69 -28.28
CA GLU A 138 3.73 2.98 -28.94
C GLU A 138 3.64 4.07 -27.89
N THR A 139 4.59 5.01 -27.93
CA THR A 139 4.60 6.18 -27.03
C THR A 139 4.52 7.44 -27.87
N GLN A 140 3.53 8.28 -27.64
CA GLN A 140 3.34 9.58 -28.28
C GLN A 140 3.20 10.67 -27.20
N GLY A 141 4.28 11.40 -26.95
CA GLY A 141 4.34 12.35 -25.82
C GLY A 141 4.11 11.63 -24.49
N GLU A 142 3.08 12.04 -23.76
CA GLU A 142 2.71 11.42 -22.48
C GLU A 142 1.71 10.27 -22.62
N HIS A 143 1.31 9.89 -23.84
CA HIS A 143 0.39 8.80 -24.07
C HIS A 143 1.12 7.51 -24.43
N LEU A 144 0.62 6.42 -23.86
CA LEU A 144 1.05 5.05 -24.08
C LEU A 144 -0.09 4.28 -24.74
N ARG A 145 0.20 3.59 -25.83
CA ARG A 145 -0.71 2.63 -26.46
C ARG A 145 -0.05 1.26 -26.51
N LEU A 146 -0.76 0.27 -26.05
CA LEU A 146 -0.38 -1.15 -26.06
C LEU A 146 -1.32 -1.88 -27.02
N THR A 147 -0.78 -2.70 -27.90
CA THR A 147 -1.57 -3.56 -28.78
C THR A 147 -0.93 -4.93 -28.88
N ALA A 148 -1.75 -5.97 -28.93
CA ALA A 148 -1.30 -7.34 -29.15
C ALA A 148 -2.36 -8.12 -29.93
N ALA A 149 -2.02 -8.57 -31.12
CA ALA A 149 -2.89 -9.49 -31.86
C ALA A 149 -3.05 -10.82 -31.10
N ARG A 150 -2.01 -11.25 -30.40
CA ARG A 150 -2.01 -12.42 -29.51
C ARG A 150 -0.86 -12.30 -28.51
N LEU A 151 -1.17 -12.41 -27.24
CA LEU A 151 -0.16 -12.57 -26.21
C LEU A 151 0.31 -14.03 -26.16
N ALA A 152 1.60 -14.23 -25.91
CA ALA A 152 2.21 -15.56 -25.80
C ALA A 152 2.98 -15.72 -24.50
N GLY A 153 2.77 -16.83 -23.82
CA GLY A 153 3.49 -17.18 -22.61
C GLY A 153 5.00 -17.31 -22.87
N ARG A 154 5.79 -16.67 -22.02
CA ARG A 154 7.24 -16.60 -22.13
C ARG A 154 7.91 -16.58 -20.77
N ARG A 155 9.21 -16.83 -20.75
CA ARG A 155 10.04 -16.51 -19.59
C ARG A 155 10.37 -15.01 -19.65
N LEU A 156 10.00 -14.29 -18.59
CA LEU A 156 10.37 -12.90 -18.38
C LEU A 156 11.10 -12.77 -17.05
N SER A 157 12.19 -12.02 -17.04
CA SER A 157 12.97 -11.75 -15.83
C SER A 157 12.91 -10.27 -15.52
N LEU A 158 12.45 -9.94 -14.32
CA LEU A 158 12.45 -8.56 -13.84
C LEU A 158 13.85 -8.23 -13.30
N PRO A 159 14.48 -7.10 -13.71
CA PRO A 159 15.78 -6.69 -13.17
C PRO A 159 15.70 -6.29 -11.69
N PHE A 160 14.50 -5.94 -11.22
CA PHE A 160 14.17 -5.63 -9.85
C PHE A 160 12.81 -6.24 -9.50
N PRO A 161 12.60 -6.79 -8.28
CA PRO A 161 11.33 -7.40 -7.88
C PRO A 161 10.26 -6.34 -7.62
N SER A 162 9.79 -5.69 -8.68
CA SER A 162 8.76 -4.65 -8.64
C SER A 162 7.39 -5.26 -8.43
N VAL A 163 6.69 -4.86 -7.37
CA VAL A 163 5.32 -5.28 -7.06
C VAL A 163 4.40 -5.03 -8.25
N GLY A 164 4.25 -3.76 -8.67
CA GLY A 164 3.33 -3.42 -9.75
C GLY A 164 3.67 -4.07 -11.11
N ALA A 165 4.96 -4.25 -11.43
CA ALA A 165 5.34 -4.93 -12.67
C ALA A 165 5.03 -6.44 -12.60
N THR A 166 5.21 -7.06 -11.42
CA THR A 166 4.81 -8.47 -11.17
C THR A 166 3.30 -8.63 -11.33
N GLU A 167 2.50 -7.77 -10.68
CA GLU A 167 1.04 -7.77 -10.79
C GLU A 167 0.57 -7.62 -12.24
N ASN A 168 1.09 -6.64 -12.97
CA ASN A 168 0.73 -6.43 -14.37
C ASN A 168 1.16 -7.60 -15.28
N ALA A 169 2.33 -8.18 -15.01
CA ALA A 169 2.78 -9.38 -15.71
C ALA A 169 1.84 -10.57 -15.47
N MET A 170 1.39 -10.78 -14.22
CA MET A 170 0.42 -11.83 -13.87
C MET A 170 -0.91 -11.61 -14.58
N LEU A 171 -1.45 -10.37 -14.57
CA LEU A 171 -2.71 -10.02 -15.21
C LEU A 171 -2.65 -10.24 -16.73
N ALA A 172 -1.61 -9.71 -17.40
CA ALA A 172 -1.43 -9.88 -18.83
C ALA A 172 -1.19 -11.36 -19.22
N ALA A 173 -0.46 -12.11 -18.40
CA ALA A 173 -0.17 -13.51 -18.62
C ALA A 173 -1.42 -14.41 -18.58
N CYS A 174 -2.48 -14.02 -17.86
CA CYS A 174 -3.76 -14.75 -17.89
C CYS A 174 -4.37 -14.80 -19.30
N GLY A 175 -4.16 -13.77 -20.14
CA GLY A 175 -4.59 -13.75 -21.54
C GLY A 175 -3.57 -14.35 -22.53
N ALA A 176 -2.35 -14.65 -22.10
CA ALA A 176 -1.28 -15.14 -22.95
C ALA A 176 -1.39 -16.64 -23.22
N ALA A 177 -1.25 -17.06 -24.48
CA ALA A 177 -1.30 -18.48 -24.82
C ALA A 177 -0.07 -19.23 -24.30
N GLY A 178 -0.29 -20.29 -23.51
CA GLY A 178 0.78 -21.15 -22.95
C GLY A 178 1.26 -20.71 -21.57
N LEU A 179 2.47 -21.15 -21.20
CA LEU A 179 3.05 -20.92 -19.87
C LEU A 179 3.91 -19.66 -19.85
N THR A 180 3.60 -18.73 -18.95
CA THR A 180 4.47 -17.61 -18.59
C THR A 180 5.21 -17.94 -17.30
N ARG A 181 6.54 -17.69 -17.28
CA ARG A 181 7.37 -17.76 -16.08
C ARG A 181 7.90 -16.37 -15.76
N ILE A 182 7.49 -15.82 -14.63
CA ILE A 182 7.93 -14.51 -14.13
C ILE A 182 9.03 -14.77 -13.12
N CYS A 183 10.29 -14.45 -13.49
CA CYS A 183 11.46 -14.65 -12.64
C CYS A 183 11.86 -13.33 -11.96
N ASN A 184 12.45 -13.42 -10.78
CA ASN A 184 12.72 -12.30 -9.88
C ASN A 184 11.45 -11.50 -9.59
N ALA A 185 10.36 -12.24 -9.35
CA ALA A 185 9.05 -11.68 -9.02
C ALA A 185 9.06 -11.05 -7.62
N ALA A 186 8.22 -10.07 -7.41
CA ALA A 186 7.90 -9.54 -6.08
C ALA A 186 7.25 -10.65 -5.23
N ARG A 187 7.55 -10.66 -3.93
CA ARG A 187 7.18 -11.76 -3.01
C ARG A 187 6.21 -11.30 -1.92
N GLU A 188 5.76 -10.07 -1.98
CA GLU A 188 4.85 -9.44 -1.03
C GLU A 188 3.56 -10.25 -0.88
N PRO A 189 2.95 -10.27 0.32
CA PRO A 189 1.66 -10.93 0.56
C PRO A 189 0.56 -10.52 -0.42
N GLU A 190 0.59 -9.30 -0.93
CA GLU A 190 -0.34 -8.77 -1.94
C GLU A 190 -0.28 -9.55 -3.26
N ILE A 191 0.91 -10.06 -3.63
CA ILE A 191 1.09 -10.92 -4.82
C ILE A 191 0.46 -12.30 -4.60
N VAL A 192 0.57 -12.81 -3.37
CA VAL A 192 -0.08 -14.08 -2.98
C VAL A 192 -1.60 -13.93 -3.00
N ASP A 193 -2.10 -12.81 -2.51
CA ASP A 193 -3.54 -12.49 -2.49
C ASP A 193 -4.10 -12.35 -3.93
N LEU A 194 -3.36 -11.66 -4.83
CA LEU A 194 -3.71 -11.59 -6.25
C LEU A 194 -3.74 -12.98 -6.89
N GLN A 195 -2.77 -13.86 -6.61
CA GLN A 195 -2.80 -15.25 -7.07
C GLN A 195 -4.07 -15.95 -6.60
N GLY A 196 -4.45 -15.80 -5.33
CA GLY A 196 -5.66 -16.39 -4.76
C GLY A 196 -6.92 -15.95 -5.49
N PHE A 197 -7.03 -14.65 -5.79
CA PHE A 197 -8.16 -14.12 -6.58
C PHE A 197 -8.16 -14.68 -8.01
N LEU A 198 -7.02 -14.67 -8.70
CA LEU A 198 -6.91 -15.21 -10.06
C LEU A 198 -7.30 -16.70 -10.09
N GLN A 199 -6.92 -17.47 -9.08
CA GLN A 199 -7.33 -18.88 -8.94
C GLN A 199 -8.85 -19.00 -8.71
N ALA A 200 -9.46 -18.10 -7.94
CA ALA A 200 -10.91 -18.04 -7.76
C ALA A 200 -11.66 -17.70 -9.07
N LEU A 201 -10.98 -17.05 -10.04
CA LEU A 201 -11.50 -16.82 -11.39
C LEU A 201 -11.24 -18.02 -12.35
N GLY A 202 -10.61 -19.10 -11.88
CA GLY A 202 -10.26 -20.27 -12.69
C GLY A 202 -8.89 -20.22 -13.37
N ALA A 203 -8.06 -19.18 -13.10
CA ALA A 203 -6.71 -19.12 -13.64
C ALA A 203 -5.78 -20.15 -12.96
N ARG A 204 -4.80 -20.65 -13.72
CA ARG A 204 -3.75 -21.52 -13.20
C ARG A 204 -2.49 -20.70 -12.91
N VAL A 205 -2.38 -20.22 -11.69
CA VAL A 205 -1.25 -19.42 -11.19
C VAL A 205 -0.65 -20.12 -9.98
N THR A 206 0.68 -20.22 -9.93
CA THR A 206 1.43 -20.82 -8.81
C THR A 206 2.74 -20.06 -8.58
N GLY A 207 3.31 -20.18 -7.38
CA GLY A 207 4.63 -19.64 -7.06
C GLY A 207 4.62 -18.23 -6.49
N ALA A 208 3.46 -17.55 -6.33
CA ALA A 208 3.41 -16.27 -5.62
C ALA A 208 3.98 -16.40 -4.19
N GLY A 209 4.71 -15.37 -3.75
CA GLY A 209 5.49 -15.40 -2.51
C GLY A 209 6.89 -16.01 -2.67
N THR A 210 7.24 -16.53 -3.86
CA THR A 210 8.58 -16.97 -4.23
C THR A 210 9.19 -16.10 -5.32
N GLU A 211 10.42 -16.39 -5.74
CA GLU A 211 11.11 -15.63 -6.79
C GLU A 211 10.62 -15.96 -8.21
N GLU A 212 9.86 -17.03 -8.39
CA GLU A 212 9.36 -17.45 -9.70
C GLU A 212 7.86 -17.76 -9.64
N ILE A 213 7.07 -17.05 -10.47
CA ILE A 213 5.63 -17.23 -10.62
C ILE A 213 5.34 -17.86 -11.97
N HIS A 214 4.47 -18.86 -11.98
CA HIS A 214 4.01 -19.54 -13.19
C HIS A 214 2.54 -19.21 -13.46
N VAL A 215 2.23 -18.76 -14.66
CA VAL A 215 0.87 -18.48 -15.13
C VAL A 215 0.61 -19.27 -16.41
N SER A 216 -0.31 -20.25 -16.36
CA SER A 216 -0.81 -20.92 -17.55
C SER A 216 -2.01 -20.11 -18.09
N GLY A 217 -1.74 -19.28 -19.09
CA GLY A 217 -2.74 -18.37 -19.65
C GLY A 217 -3.51 -18.93 -20.85
N GLY A 218 -4.44 -18.13 -21.38
CA GLY A 218 -5.32 -18.50 -22.47
C GLY A 218 -6.42 -19.51 -22.06
N LEU A 219 -6.64 -19.72 -20.77
CA LEU A 219 -7.69 -20.58 -20.22
C LEU A 219 -9.00 -19.79 -20.08
N PRO A 220 -10.17 -20.49 -20.18
CA PRO A 220 -11.44 -19.87 -19.86
C PRO A 220 -11.47 -19.43 -18.39
N LEU A 221 -11.78 -18.16 -18.16
CA LEU A 221 -11.97 -17.60 -16.82
C LEU A 221 -13.47 -17.32 -16.60
N HIS A 222 -13.88 -17.35 -15.34
CA HIS A 222 -15.26 -17.11 -14.91
C HIS A 222 -15.31 -16.11 -13.75
N PRO A 223 -16.43 -15.39 -13.55
CA PRO A 223 -16.60 -14.54 -12.38
C PRO A 223 -16.43 -15.31 -11.08
N GLY A 224 -15.94 -14.61 -10.05
CA GLY A 224 -15.67 -15.21 -8.75
C GLY A 224 -15.97 -14.28 -7.58
N THR A 225 -16.00 -14.87 -6.39
CA THR A 225 -16.12 -14.16 -5.11
C THR A 225 -14.81 -14.31 -4.34
N TYR A 226 -14.32 -13.21 -3.79
CA TYR A 226 -13.06 -13.21 -3.05
C TYR A 226 -13.09 -12.23 -1.88
N ARG A 227 -12.29 -12.52 -0.86
CA ARG A 227 -12.10 -11.64 0.29
C ARG A 227 -10.66 -11.15 0.34
N VAL A 228 -10.47 -9.83 0.22
CA VAL A 228 -9.17 -9.17 0.31
C VAL A 228 -8.55 -9.40 1.69
N MET A 229 -7.26 -9.70 1.72
CA MET A 229 -6.51 -9.89 2.96
C MET A 229 -6.47 -8.61 3.81
N PRO A 230 -6.23 -8.70 5.15
CA PRO A 230 -6.04 -7.54 6.00
C PRO A 230 -4.75 -6.77 5.61
N ASP A 231 -4.78 -5.43 5.74
CA ASP A 231 -3.68 -4.55 5.34
C ASP A 231 -2.51 -4.62 6.32
N ARG A 232 -1.37 -5.14 5.83
CA ARG A 232 -0.13 -5.24 6.62
C ARG A 232 0.48 -3.88 6.95
N ILE A 233 0.26 -2.86 6.13
CA ILE A 233 0.82 -1.52 6.39
C ILE A 233 -0.02 -0.80 7.43
N VAL A 234 -1.34 -0.95 7.39
CA VAL A 234 -2.24 -0.49 8.45
C VAL A 234 -1.94 -1.22 9.76
N THR A 235 -1.70 -2.53 9.72
CA THR A 235 -1.22 -3.31 10.88
C THR A 235 0.07 -2.71 11.44
N ALA A 236 1.08 -2.44 10.60
CA ALA A 236 2.33 -1.80 11.02
C ALA A 236 2.09 -0.41 11.62
N THR A 237 1.14 0.36 11.08
CA THR A 237 0.77 1.68 11.61
C THR A 237 0.26 1.58 13.04
N TYR A 238 -0.69 0.69 13.30
CA TYR A 238 -1.26 0.55 14.65
C TYR A 238 -0.26 -0.05 15.65
N LEU A 239 0.60 -0.99 15.21
CA LEU A 239 1.71 -1.47 16.04
C LEU A 239 2.64 -0.30 16.41
N CYS A 240 3.03 0.53 15.43
CA CYS A 240 3.87 1.70 15.68
C CYS A 240 3.15 2.78 16.50
N ALA A 241 1.82 2.93 16.42
CA ALA A 241 1.05 3.85 17.26
C ALA A 241 1.15 3.48 18.74
N VAL A 242 0.90 2.22 19.07
CA VAL A 242 1.05 1.74 20.46
C VAL A 242 2.51 1.80 20.90
N ALA A 243 3.45 1.48 20.01
CA ALA A 243 4.87 1.62 20.31
C ALA A 243 5.24 3.08 20.58
N SER A 244 4.73 4.05 19.84
CA SER A 244 4.99 5.48 19.97
C SER A 244 4.44 6.04 21.29
N ALA A 245 3.16 5.85 21.55
CA ALA A 245 2.48 6.41 22.72
C ALA A 245 2.70 5.59 24.02
N GLY A 246 3.01 4.30 23.91
CA GLY A 246 3.05 3.35 25.02
C GLY A 246 1.71 2.71 25.33
N GLY A 247 1.68 1.80 26.31
CA GLY A 247 0.49 1.07 26.69
C GLY A 247 0.33 -0.27 25.94
N GLN A 248 -0.91 -0.62 25.59
CA GLN A 248 -1.21 -1.91 24.94
C GLN A 248 -2.35 -1.78 23.94
N GLY A 249 -2.35 -2.66 22.93
CA GLY A 249 -3.42 -2.71 21.93
C GLY A 249 -3.62 -4.10 21.34
N VAL A 250 -4.86 -4.36 20.91
CA VAL A 250 -5.24 -5.56 20.16
C VAL A 250 -5.61 -5.17 18.73
N LEU A 251 -4.97 -5.80 17.76
CA LEU A 251 -5.20 -5.58 16.34
C LEU A 251 -5.94 -6.78 15.77
N GLN A 252 -7.27 -6.69 15.71
CA GLN A 252 -8.15 -7.75 15.25
C GLN A 252 -7.99 -7.97 13.74
N GLY A 253 -7.87 -9.23 13.34
CA GLY A 253 -7.68 -9.64 11.95
C GLY A 253 -6.26 -9.48 11.42
N ALA A 254 -5.33 -8.88 12.17
CA ALA A 254 -3.94 -8.72 11.77
C ALA A 254 -3.24 -10.07 11.58
N ARG A 255 -2.39 -10.18 10.56
CA ARG A 255 -1.59 -11.37 10.27
C ARG A 255 -0.12 -11.12 10.62
N GLY A 256 0.39 -11.87 11.61
CA GLY A 256 1.76 -11.72 12.10
C GLY A 256 2.83 -12.05 11.05
N ASP A 257 2.57 -13.08 10.23
CA ASP A 257 3.44 -13.50 9.12
C ASP A 257 3.62 -12.44 8.02
N HIS A 258 2.70 -11.48 7.90
CA HIS A 258 2.79 -10.39 6.94
C HIS A 258 3.63 -9.19 7.43
N VAL A 259 3.90 -9.10 8.74
CA VAL A 259 4.56 -7.95 9.39
C VAL A 259 5.78 -8.34 10.22
N GLU A 260 6.33 -9.53 9.99
CA GLU A 260 7.45 -10.08 10.78
C GLU A 260 8.64 -9.12 10.91
N PRO A 261 9.15 -8.44 9.86
CA PRO A 261 10.23 -7.49 10.00
C PRO A 261 9.90 -6.30 10.92
N VAL A 262 8.64 -5.85 10.90
CA VAL A 262 8.17 -4.74 11.75
C VAL A 262 8.08 -5.18 13.21
N THR A 263 7.51 -6.35 13.48
CA THR A 263 7.40 -6.90 14.83
C THR A 263 8.77 -7.20 15.44
N ALA A 264 9.72 -7.68 14.61
CA ALA A 264 11.11 -7.89 15.03
C ALA A 264 11.78 -6.57 15.42
N ALA A 265 11.65 -5.51 14.60
CA ALA A 265 12.20 -4.19 14.91
C ALA A 265 11.59 -3.58 16.17
N LEU A 266 10.26 -3.67 16.35
CA LEU A 266 9.57 -3.19 17.55
C LEU A 266 9.97 -4.00 18.80
N SER A 267 10.18 -5.31 18.67
CA SER A 267 10.66 -6.15 19.77
C SER A 267 12.09 -5.78 20.18
N ALA A 268 12.97 -5.52 19.21
CA ALA A 268 14.32 -5.02 19.46
C ALA A 268 14.32 -3.65 20.16
N ALA A 269 13.34 -2.80 19.85
CA ALA A 269 13.15 -1.50 20.49
C ALA A 269 12.54 -1.60 21.91
N GLY A 270 12.05 -2.77 22.34
CA GLY A 270 11.51 -3.00 23.69
C GLY A 270 10.00 -3.22 23.78
N CYS A 271 9.29 -3.38 22.65
CA CYS A 271 7.90 -3.80 22.66
C CYS A 271 7.77 -5.31 22.85
N ARG A 272 6.64 -5.75 23.37
CA ARG A 272 6.20 -7.16 23.36
C ARG A 272 5.09 -7.31 22.33
N VAL A 273 5.34 -8.05 21.25
CA VAL A 273 4.34 -8.36 20.23
C VAL A 273 4.10 -9.87 20.22
N ARG A 274 2.84 -10.29 20.25
CA ARG A 274 2.47 -11.71 20.21
C ARG A 274 1.24 -11.96 19.33
N GLY A 275 1.22 -13.11 18.70
CA GLY A 275 0.00 -13.61 18.03
C GLY A 275 -1.03 -14.04 19.05
N ILE A 276 -2.28 -13.76 18.77
CA ILE A 276 -3.47 -14.22 19.50
C ILE A 276 -4.49 -14.76 18.49
N PRO A 277 -5.49 -15.54 18.88
CA PRO A 277 -6.47 -16.09 17.95
C PRO A 277 -7.17 -15.03 17.08
N GLU A 278 -7.41 -13.86 17.64
CA GLU A 278 -8.10 -12.75 16.98
C GLU A 278 -7.18 -11.90 16.08
N GLY A 279 -5.83 -12.05 16.20
CA GLY A 279 -4.87 -11.25 15.45
C GLY A 279 -3.54 -11.05 16.15
N LEU A 280 -3.16 -9.80 16.43
CA LEU A 280 -1.93 -9.44 17.14
C LEU A 280 -2.23 -8.61 18.39
N GLN A 281 -1.43 -8.83 19.43
CA GLN A 281 -1.38 -7.96 20.60
C GLN A 281 0.00 -7.34 20.70
N ILE A 282 0.05 -6.05 21.01
CA ILE A 282 1.28 -5.32 21.33
C ILE A 282 1.17 -4.66 22.70
N ALA A 283 2.30 -4.60 23.41
CA ALA A 283 2.43 -3.83 24.66
C ALA A 283 3.82 -3.20 24.77
N ARG A 284 3.86 -2.00 25.33
CA ARG A 284 5.07 -1.26 25.67
C ARG A 284 4.93 -0.63 27.06
N ASP A 285 5.77 -1.04 28.01
CA ASP A 285 5.72 -0.57 29.40
C ASP A 285 6.80 0.49 29.71
N GLY A 286 7.86 0.57 28.93
CA GLY A 286 9.00 1.48 29.15
C GLY A 286 9.33 2.32 27.91
N PRO A 287 10.35 3.17 27.97
CA PRO A 287 10.82 3.93 26.82
C PRO A 287 11.35 3.00 25.72
N LEU A 288 11.08 3.34 24.46
CA LEU A 288 11.69 2.66 23.33
C LEU A 288 13.20 2.93 23.30
N ARG A 289 13.95 1.97 22.77
CA ARG A 289 15.39 2.08 22.57
C ARG A 289 15.72 2.14 21.09
N GLY A 290 16.76 2.87 20.74
CA GLY A 290 17.32 2.82 19.40
C GLY A 290 17.73 1.40 19.02
N ILE A 291 17.56 1.05 17.76
CA ILE A 291 17.83 -0.30 17.23
C ILE A 291 19.10 -0.38 16.39
N GLY A 292 19.94 0.68 16.42
CA GLY A 292 21.15 0.74 15.61
C GLY A 292 20.84 0.93 14.13
N ALA A 293 21.31 0.03 13.26
CA ALA A 293 21.12 0.14 11.81
C ALA A 293 19.94 -0.69 11.33
N LEU A 294 19.12 -0.08 10.47
CA LEU A 294 18.02 -0.72 9.74
C LEU A 294 18.12 -0.34 8.27
N GLN A 295 17.80 -1.28 7.37
CA GLN A 295 17.74 -1.03 5.94
C GLN A 295 16.41 -1.50 5.38
N THR A 296 15.75 -0.68 4.53
CA THR A 296 14.58 -1.10 3.76
C THR A 296 14.99 -1.98 2.59
N GLY A 297 14.05 -2.76 2.06
CA GLY A 297 14.29 -3.61 0.90
C GLY A 297 13.03 -4.31 0.41
N PRO A 298 13.10 -5.00 -0.73
CA PRO A 298 12.01 -5.85 -1.19
C PRO A 298 11.66 -6.93 -0.15
N TYR A 299 10.39 -7.29 -0.08
CA TYR A 299 9.92 -8.32 0.85
C TYR A 299 10.69 -9.64 0.68
N PRO A 300 11.10 -10.32 1.77
CA PRO A 300 10.69 -10.11 3.18
C PRO A 300 11.59 -9.17 3.98
N ALA A 301 12.39 -8.31 3.37
CA ALA A 301 13.12 -7.27 4.09
C ALA A 301 12.18 -6.22 4.70
N PHE A 302 12.75 -5.27 5.46
CA PHE A 302 11.93 -4.23 6.11
C PHE A 302 11.23 -3.35 5.06
N PRO A 303 9.88 -3.23 5.11
CA PRO A 303 9.14 -2.55 4.06
C PRO A 303 9.31 -1.02 4.13
N THR A 304 9.57 -0.41 2.96
CA THR A 304 9.69 1.05 2.82
C THR A 304 8.46 1.80 3.33
N ASP A 305 7.25 1.21 3.24
CA ASP A 305 6.02 1.84 3.72
C ASP A 305 5.91 1.88 5.25
N ALA A 306 6.57 0.97 5.98
CA ALA A 306 6.64 0.98 7.44
C ALA A 306 7.80 1.81 7.99
N GLN A 307 8.75 2.21 7.15
CA GLN A 307 9.93 2.95 7.54
C GLN A 307 9.61 4.29 8.24
N PRO A 308 8.71 5.16 7.70
CA PRO A 308 8.35 6.41 8.38
C PRO A 308 7.63 6.17 9.72
N LEU A 309 6.82 5.11 9.79
CA LEU A 309 6.05 4.76 10.98
C LEU A 309 6.96 4.34 12.14
N LEU A 310 7.96 3.50 11.82
CA LEU A 310 8.97 3.09 12.80
C LEU A 310 9.85 4.26 13.25
N ALA A 311 10.28 5.13 12.31
CA ALA A 311 11.04 6.32 12.64
C ALA A 311 10.28 7.23 13.62
N ALA A 312 8.98 7.46 13.38
CA ALA A 312 8.12 8.23 14.27
C ALA A 312 7.99 7.59 15.66
N ALA A 313 7.83 6.26 15.73
CA ALA A 313 7.76 5.54 17.01
C ALA A 313 9.05 5.67 17.82
N LEU A 314 10.21 5.56 17.17
CA LEU A 314 11.51 5.63 17.83
C LEU A 314 11.92 7.06 18.20
N ALA A 315 11.35 8.08 17.56
CA ALA A 315 11.72 9.49 17.76
C ALA A 315 11.55 9.96 19.22
N GLY A 316 10.48 9.51 19.89
CA GLY A 316 10.23 9.81 21.32
C GLY A 316 10.95 8.87 22.31
N GLY A 317 11.80 7.97 21.83
CA GLY A 317 12.49 6.97 22.65
C GLY A 317 13.84 7.45 23.20
N THR A 318 14.80 6.54 23.28
CA THR A 318 16.19 6.79 23.69
C THR A 318 17.17 6.08 22.76
N GLY A 319 18.43 6.55 22.70
CA GLY A 319 19.47 5.94 21.88
C GLY A 319 19.37 6.30 20.39
N GLU A 320 20.18 5.66 19.58
CA GLU A 320 20.37 6.02 18.18
C GLU A 320 19.85 4.96 17.23
N THR A 321 19.33 5.40 16.09
CA THR A 321 18.93 4.54 14.96
C THR A 321 19.32 5.19 13.65
N ALA A 322 19.91 4.42 12.75
CA ALA A 322 20.18 4.82 11.36
C ALA A 322 19.32 3.98 10.41
N ILE A 323 18.45 4.62 9.64
CA ILE A 323 17.56 3.94 8.71
C ILE A 323 18.01 4.28 7.30
N THR A 324 18.48 3.27 6.53
CA THR A 324 18.85 3.41 5.13
C THR A 324 17.67 3.01 4.25
N GLU A 325 17.24 3.91 3.37
CA GLU A 325 16.17 3.70 2.40
C GLU A 325 16.77 3.33 1.03
N THR A 326 16.39 2.16 0.51
CA THR A 326 16.93 1.65 -0.76
C THR A 326 15.89 1.53 -1.87
N ILE A 327 14.64 1.92 -1.61
CA ILE A 327 13.52 1.74 -2.55
C ILE A 327 13.11 3.07 -3.20
N PHE A 328 13.09 4.18 -2.44
CA PHE A 328 12.61 5.49 -2.92
C PHE A 328 13.54 6.65 -2.56
N ASP A 329 13.84 7.49 -3.55
CA ASP A 329 14.81 8.60 -3.44
C ASP A 329 14.39 9.70 -2.45
N HIS A 330 13.10 9.97 -2.28
CA HIS A 330 12.59 11.11 -1.49
C HIS A 330 11.70 10.67 -0.32
N ARG A 331 12.08 9.56 0.36
CA ARG A 331 11.25 8.98 1.41
C ARG A 331 11.27 9.76 2.74
N PHE A 332 12.27 10.59 2.99
CA PHE A 332 12.46 11.30 4.26
C PHE A 332 11.82 12.69 4.34
N ARG A 333 10.85 13.01 3.48
CA ARG A 333 10.15 14.31 3.50
C ARG A 333 9.46 14.61 4.84
N TYR A 334 9.07 13.59 5.58
CA TYR A 334 8.46 13.70 6.90
C TYR A 334 9.45 14.12 8.01
N ALA A 335 10.76 14.05 7.77
CA ALA A 335 11.79 14.38 8.77
C ALA A 335 11.65 15.81 9.30
N GLN A 336 11.38 16.79 8.44
CA GLN A 336 11.13 18.18 8.85
C GLN A 336 9.92 18.30 9.80
N GLY A 337 8.87 17.52 9.55
CA GLY A 337 7.72 17.48 10.45
C GLY A 337 8.06 16.84 11.81
N LEU A 338 8.92 15.82 11.83
CA LEU A 338 9.42 15.25 13.08
C LEU A 338 10.29 16.25 13.86
N GLU A 339 11.17 17.00 13.19
CA GLU A 339 11.97 18.08 13.79
C GLU A 339 11.07 19.16 14.41
N ALA A 340 9.99 19.53 13.72
CA ALA A 340 9.01 20.51 14.23
C ALA A 340 8.24 20.01 15.48
N LEU A 341 8.19 18.69 15.70
CA LEU A 341 7.67 18.07 16.92
C LEU A 341 8.77 17.78 17.96
N GLY A 342 9.99 18.29 17.79
CA GLY A 342 11.10 18.18 18.74
C GLY A 342 12.01 16.97 18.52
N ALA A 343 11.81 16.17 17.48
CA ALA A 343 12.68 15.02 17.23
C ALA A 343 14.09 15.44 16.79
N GLN A 344 15.08 14.69 17.23
CA GLN A 344 16.47 14.82 16.76
C GLN A 344 16.69 13.89 15.58
N VAL A 345 16.46 14.41 14.38
CA VAL A 345 16.59 13.65 13.13
C VAL A 345 17.46 14.41 12.13
N ARG A 346 18.20 13.68 11.29
CA ARG A 346 19.01 14.25 10.20
C ARG A 346 19.01 13.30 9.02
N ALA A 347 18.43 13.74 7.92
CA ALA A 347 18.53 13.04 6.65
C ALA A 347 19.84 13.39 5.94
N ALA A 348 20.61 12.38 5.52
CA ALA A 348 21.85 12.55 4.77
C ALA A 348 21.95 11.45 3.69
N GLY A 349 21.77 11.84 2.43
CA GLY A 349 21.67 10.90 1.32
C GLY A 349 20.48 9.95 1.50
N GLU A 350 20.75 8.66 1.43
CA GLU A 350 19.77 7.58 1.58
C GLU A 350 19.58 7.14 3.05
N THR A 351 20.13 7.87 4.02
CA THR A 351 20.06 7.47 5.44
C THR A 351 19.45 8.58 6.29
N LEU A 352 18.49 8.19 7.14
CA LEU A 352 17.96 8.99 8.22
C LEU A 352 18.62 8.57 9.52
N TYR A 353 19.31 9.50 10.16
CA TYR A 353 19.86 9.37 11.50
C TYR A 353 18.87 9.95 12.50
N LEU A 354 18.57 9.19 13.55
CA LEU A 354 17.58 9.53 14.56
C LEU A 354 18.18 9.25 15.93
N THR A 355 18.10 10.24 16.82
CA THR A 355 18.40 10.09 18.24
C THR A 355 17.11 10.30 19.03
N GLY A 356 16.75 9.33 19.87
CA GLY A 356 15.53 9.40 20.67
C GLY A 356 15.56 10.61 21.62
N HIS A 357 14.51 11.42 21.59
CA HIS A 357 14.36 12.67 22.35
C HIS A 357 12.89 12.92 22.69
N PRO A 358 12.55 13.49 23.87
CA PRO A 358 11.17 13.86 24.18
C PRO A 358 10.56 14.75 23.11
N LEU A 359 9.33 14.41 22.69
CA LEU A 359 8.58 15.17 21.68
C LEU A 359 7.62 16.14 22.36
N HIS A 360 7.31 17.25 21.67
CA HIS A 360 6.34 18.25 22.09
C HIS A 360 5.31 18.53 21.00
N GLY A 361 4.15 19.03 21.40
CA GLY A 361 3.07 19.42 20.49
C GLY A 361 3.51 20.50 19.49
N GLY A 362 2.87 20.52 18.33
CA GLY A 362 3.18 21.45 17.27
C GLY A 362 2.22 21.34 16.08
N SER A 363 2.44 22.19 15.06
CA SER A 363 1.66 22.18 13.81
C SER A 363 2.52 21.69 12.65
N VAL A 364 2.08 20.65 11.97
CA VAL A 364 2.81 20.01 10.87
C VAL A 364 1.88 19.68 9.70
N GLU A 365 2.44 19.57 8.50
CA GLU A 365 1.70 19.17 7.29
C GLU A 365 2.14 17.79 6.83
N ALA A 366 1.17 16.94 6.49
CA ALA A 366 1.42 15.63 5.89
C ALA A 366 2.06 15.80 4.50
N PRO A 367 3.33 15.37 4.30
CA PRO A 367 4.01 15.55 3.01
C PRO A 367 3.58 14.49 1.97
N ASP A 368 3.14 13.35 2.43
CA ASP A 368 2.63 12.20 1.68
C ASP A 368 1.84 11.27 2.61
N LEU A 369 1.32 10.16 2.07
CA LEU A 369 0.48 9.20 2.79
C LEU A 369 1.15 8.65 4.07
N ARG A 370 2.36 8.10 3.94
CA ARG A 370 3.04 7.42 5.06
C ARG A 370 3.74 8.40 6.00
N GLY A 371 4.24 9.50 5.44
CA GLY A 371 4.77 10.62 6.23
C GLY A 371 3.68 11.27 7.09
N GLY A 372 2.48 11.47 6.54
CA GLY A 372 1.35 12.00 7.31
C GLY A 372 0.93 11.08 8.47
N ALA A 373 0.82 9.77 8.22
CA ALA A 373 0.57 8.80 9.27
C ALA A 373 1.69 8.82 10.33
N ALA A 374 2.96 8.84 9.91
CA ALA A 374 4.11 8.91 10.82
C ALA A 374 4.06 10.15 11.73
N LEU A 375 3.76 11.33 11.18
CA LEU A 375 3.62 12.56 11.97
C LEU A 375 2.45 12.48 12.96
N THR A 376 1.35 11.81 12.58
CA THR A 376 0.24 11.54 13.48
C THR A 376 0.69 10.65 14.66
N LEU A 377 1.48 9.60 14.39
CA LEU A 377 2.01 8.73 15.45
C LEU A 377 3.01 9.45 16.36
N ALA A 378 3.86 10.31 15.83
CA ALA A 378 4.76 11.14 16.62
C ALA A 378 3.98 12.09 17.55
N ALA A 379 2.88 12.67 17.05
CA ALA A 379 2.00 13.53 17.83
C ALA A 379 1.32 12.79 18.99
N LEU A 380 1.05 11.47 18.89
CA LEU A 380 0.53 10.68 20.01
C LEU A 380 1.52 10.56 21.16
N ALA A 381 2.82 10.55 20.87
CA ALA A 381 3.89 10.50 21.89
C ALA A 381 4.27 11.89 22.43
N ALA A 382 3.96 12.96 21.70
CA ALA A 382 4.35 14.33 22.02
C ALA A 382 3.57 14.87 23.24
N GLU A 383 4.23 15.62 24.13
CA GLU A 383 3.54 16.33 25.18
C GLU A 383 2.79 17.56 24.63
N GLY A 384 1.50 17.68 24.97
CA GLY A 384 0.64 18.79 24.56
C GLY A 384 -0.17 18.52 23.30
N GLU A 385 -0.64 19.59 22.67
CA GLU A 385 -1.51 19.52 21.49
C GLU A 385 -0.73 19.63 20.19
N SER A 386 -1.10 18.82 19.21
CA SER A 386 -0.55 18.85 17.86
C SER A 386 -1.66 19.00 16.82
N ARG A 387 -1.32 19.67 15.70
CA ARG A 387 -2.20 19.82 14.55
C ARG A 387 -1.53 19.25 13.31
N ILE A 388 -2.17 18.28 12.66
CA ILE A 388 -1.69 17.66 11.43
C ILE A 388 -2.63 18.07 10.29
N THR A 389 -2.12 18.82 9.31
CA THR A 389 -2.84 19.23 8.10
C THR A 389 -2.51 18.32 6.90
N GLY A 390 -3.11 18.55 5.74
CA GLY A 390 -2.84 17.77 4.53
C GLY A 390 -3.48 16.39 4.53
N LEU A 391 -4.60 16.20 5.24
CA LEU A 391 -5.28 14.91 5.44
C LEU A 391 -5.64 14.19 4.15
N ARG A 392 -5.84 14.91 3.02
CA ARG A 392 -6.03 14.30 1.69
C ARG A 392 -4.96 13.27 1.31
N HIS A 393 -3.75 13.38 1.86
CA HIS A 393 -2.69 12.40 1.65
C HIS A 393 -2.93 11.14 2.48
N ILE A 394 -3.40 11.30 3.72
CA ILE A 394 -3.66 10.21 4.68
C ILE A 394 -4.87 9.38 4.21
N ASP A 395 -5.95 10.04 3.76
CA ASP A 395 -7.21 9.42 3.31
C ASP A 395 -7.07 8.53 2.06
N ARG A 396 -5.90 8.56 1.41
CA ARG A 396 -5.56 7.63 0.33
C ARG A 396 -5.26 6.21 0.80
N GLY A 397 -4.95 6.01 2.06
CA GLY A 397 -4.54 4.71 2.57
C GLY A 397 -5.08 4.34 3.95
N TYR A 398 -5.87 5.21 4.57
CA TYR A 398 -6.56 4.97 5.84
C TYR A 398 -7.99 5.47 5.71
N GLU A 399 -8.98 4.64 6.07
CA GLU A 399 -10.40 4.98 5.94
C GLU A 399 -10.81 6.09 6.90
N ALA A 400 -10.42 5.95 8.17
CA ALA A 400 -10.70 6.87 9.25
C ALA A 400 -9.63 6.71 10.34
N LEU A 401 -8.39 7.12 10.03
CA LEU A 401 -7.24 6.93 10.92
C LEU A 401 -7.50 7.47 12.33
N GLU A 402 -8.21 8.61 12.42
CA GLU A 402 -8.59 9.21 13.70
C GLU A 402 -9.56 8.35 14.52
N GLN A 403 -10.48 7.65 13.87
CA GLN A 403 -11.41 6.76 14.56
C GLN A 403 -10.73 5.49 15.03
N ASP A 404 -9.86 4.91 14.18
CA ASP A 404 -9.08 3.72 14.49
C ASP A 404 -8.12 3.97 15.66
N LEU A 405 -7.42 5.12 15.65
CA LEU A 405 -6.55 5.52 16.76
C LEU A 405 -7.36 5.84 18.02
N SER A 406 -8.53 6.45 17.90
CA SER A 406 -9.45 6.65 19.04
C SER A 406 -9.93 5.34 19.63
N ALA A 407 -10.20 4.32 18.82
CA ALA A 407 -10.54 2.96 19.29
C ALA A 407 -9.38 2.31 20.08
N LEU A 408 -8.15 2.67 19.75
CA LEU A 408 -6.96 2.33 20.53
C LEU A 408 -6.76 3.20 21.78
N GLY A 409 -7.63 4.19 22.02
CA GLY A 409 -7.59 5.07 23.20
C GLY A 409 -6.86 6.41 22.99
N ALA A 410 -6.54 6.79 21.75
CA ALA A 410 -5.93 8.08 21.44
C ALA A 410 -6.94 9.23 21.57
N ASP A 411 -6.48 10.38 22.06
CA ASP A 411 -7.25 11.64 22.00
C ASP A 411 -6.92 12.36 20.70
N ILE A 412 -7.65 11.99 19.66
CA ILE A 412 -7.50 12.52 18.29
C ILE A 412 -8.84 12.81 17.67
N ARG A 413 -8.98 13.93 16.96
CA ARG A 413 -10.22 14.35 16.30
C ARG A 413 -9.92 14.95 14.94
N ARG A 414 -10.81 14.74 13.98
CA ARG A 414 -10.82 15.46 12.70
C ARG A 414 -11.63 16.74 12.88
N GLU A 415 -11.02 17.86 12.61
CA GLU A 415 -11.62 19.19 12.75
C GLU A 415 -11.48 19.99 11.43
N THR A 416 -12.37 20.98 11.26
CA THR A 416 -12.35 21.88 10.11
C THR A 416 -12.00 23.28 10.58
N LEU A 417 -10.94 23.87 10.02
CA LEU A 417 -10.65 25.30 10.17
C LEU A 417 -11.74 26.08 9.44
N CYS A 418 -12.64 26.76 10.18
CA CYS A 418 -13.43 27.83 9.62
C CYS A 418 -12.48 29.00 9.29
N MET A 419 -12.32 29.33 8.02
CA MET A 419 -11.71 30.62 7.66
C MET A 419 -12.71 31.71 8.08
N LEU A 420 -12.34 32.49 9.08
CA LEU A 420 -13.04 33.72 9.47
C LEU A 420 -12.77 34.79 8.41
#